data_0bc5c675ba4b76efe36733982cc06395
#
_entry.id   0bc5c675ba4b76efe36733982cc06395
#
_cell.length_a   1.000
_cell.length_b   1.000
_cell.length_c   1.000
_cell.angle_alpha   90.00
_cell.angle_beta   90.00
_cell.angle_gamma   90.00
#
_symmetry.space_group_name_H-M   'P 1'
#
loop_
_entity.id
_entity.type
_entity.pdbx_description
1 polymer ?
#
loop_
_entity_poly.entity_id
_entity_poly.type
_entity_poly.pdbx_seq_one_letter_code
_entity_poly.pdbx_strand_id
1 'polypeptide(L)'
;MNSTEIISALRVHYGDGFRLVEQVADHTGFRASRWLDAMAFGLWPSRGLEIHGIEVKVSRADFRREIENPKKADATAARCDRFWIAAPAGIVDPLHLESLAPSWGLLEVVDDRGGRKVRTTKKAERIDQQKPVDRDFLAAVLRRIPSVTDAAREEIRAEVEAANEHRVAELVERDLSRETAGYARLKEDVGAFEAAAGIRIADFRGVYSASPEALGRALRLLVDEMGGWQSARQRLSTVADQAQRRGEDVTAAAARIHELIEGLDDVLGKPAGLR
;
A
#
# COMPACT_ATOMS: atom_id res chain seq x y z
N MET A 1 -4.12 16.55 -16.38
CA MET A 1 -4.46 17.26 -15.13
C MET A 1 -5.91 16.98 -14.83
N ASN A 2 -6.23 16.60 -13.59
CA ASN A 2 -7.62 16.34 -13.14
C ASN A 2 -8.18 17.54 -12.33
N SER A 3 -9.47 17.48 -11.98
CA SER A 3 -10.15 18.56 -11.24
C SER A 3 -9.52 18.84 -9.87
N THR A 4 -9.17 17.79 -9.13
CA THR A 4 -8.53 17.92 -7.79
C THR A 4 -7.19 18.64 -7.86
N GLU A 5 -6.41 18.38 -8.89
CA GLU A 5 -5.12 19.03 -9.13
C GLU A 5 -5.27 20.52 -9.44
N ILE A 6 -6.32 20.89 -10.19
CA ILE A 6 -6.65 22.28 -10.50
C ILE A 6 -7.09 23.01 -9.23
N ILE A 7 -7.98 22.39 -8.44
CA ILE A 7 -8.45 22.95 -7.17
C ILE A 7 -7.30 23.16 -6.20
N SER A 8 -6.35 22.21 -6.12
CA SER A 8 -5.14 22.36 -5.28
C SER A 8 -4.29 23.55 -5.70
N ALA A 9 -4.09 23.76 -7.01
CA ALA A 9 -3.37 24.92 -7.54
C ALA A 9 -4.10 26.24 -7.24
N LEU A 10 -5.44 26.24 -7.32
CA LEU A 10 -6.26 27.41 -6.98
C LEU A 10 -6.15 27.77 -5.49
N ARG A 11 -6.09 26.79 -4.57
CA ARG A 11 -5.87 27.05 -3.14
C ARG A 11 -4.57 27.82 -2.90
N VAL A 12 -3.50 27.39 -3.54
CA VAL A 12 -2.20 28.05 -3.45
C VAL A 12 -2.29 29.46 -4.05
N HIS A 13 -2.96 29.62 -5.19
CA HIS A 13 -3.10 30.91 -5.89
C HIS A 13 -3.86 31.95 -5.07
N TYR A 14 -4.97 31.56 -4.45
CA TYR A 14 -5.79 32.44 -3.62
C TYR A 14 -5.17 32.71 -2.25
N GLY A 15 -4.38 31.78 -1.71
CA GLY A 15 -3.67 31.90 -0.45
C GLY A 15 -4.56 32.29 0.73
N ASP A 16 -3.93 32.81 1.79
CA ASP A 16 -4.63 33.14 3.04
C ASP A 16 -5.54 34.36 2.95
N GLY A 17 -5.47 35.13 1.85
CA GLY A 17 -6.35 36.26 1.61
C GLY A 17 -7.78 35.91 1.24
N PHE A 18 -8.01 34.66 0.85
CA PHE A 18 -9.30 34.13 0.45
C PHE A 18 -9.57 32.78 1.13
N ARG A 19 -10.85 32.48 1.35
CA ARG A 19 -11.29 31.13 1.69
C ARG A 19 -11.84 30.45 0.44
N LEU A 20 -11.14 29.45 -0.07
CA LEU A 20 -11.64 28.61 -1.15
C LEU A 20 -12.57 27.52 -0.58
N VAL A 21 -13.79 27.44 -1.10
CA VAL A 21 -14.82 26.48 -0.73
C VAL A 21 -15.23 25.72 -1.97
N GLU A 22 -15.21 24.39 -1.92
CA GLU A 22 -15.53 23.53 -3.07
C GLU A 22 -16.98 23.10 -3.08
N GLN A 23 -17.50 22.82 -4.29
CA GLN A 23 -18.83 22.26 -4.51
C GLN A 23 -19.94 23.04 -3.81
N VAL A 24 -19.95 24.36 -4.02
CA VAL A 24 -20.93 25.26 -3.39
C VAL A 24 -22.23 25.25 -4.19
N ALA A 25 -23.33 24.93 -3.52
CA ALA A 25 -24.66 24.96 -4.12
C ALA A 25 -25.24 26.39 -4.14
N ASP A 26 -26.10 26.66 -5.11
CA ASP A 26 -26.86 27.92 -5.21
C ASP A 26 -27.85 28.14 -4.06
N HIS A 27 -28.33 27.03 -3.45
CA HIS A 27 -29.25 26.99 -2.31
C HIS A 27 -28.96 25.83 -1.40
N THR A 28 -29.61 25.75 -0.24
CA THR A 28 -29.52 24.62 0.67
C THR A 28 -30.73 23.66 0.54
N GLY A 29 -30.53 22.37 0.88
CA GLY A 29 -31.58 21.36 0.88
C GLY A 29 -32.19 21.08 -0.49
N PHE A 30 -33.52 20.89 -0.56
CA PHE A 30 -34.25 20.55 -1.79
C PHE A 30 -34.25 21.65 -2.84
N ARG A 31 -33.86 22.85 -2.51
CA ARG A 31 -33.76 23.96 -3.46
C ARG A 31 -32.44 24.00 -4.21
N ALA A 32 -31.45 23.24 -3.79
CA ALA A 32 -30.17 23.15 -4.48
C ALA A 32 -30.36 22.58 -5.88
N SER A 33 -30.17 23.39 -6.88
CA SER A 33 -30.32 23.01 -8.27
C SER A 33 -29.05 23.09 -9.08
N ARG A 34 -28.07 23.85 -8.60
CA ARG A 34 -26.80 24.11 -9.24
C ARG A 34 -25.65 24.15 -8.25
N TRP A 35 -24.51 23.67 -8.69
CA TRP A 35 -23.27 23.69 -7.92
C TRP A 35 -22.18 24.36 -8.75
N LEU A 36 -21.36 25.17 -8.09
CA LEU A 36 -20.07 25.62 -8.59
C LEU A 36 -18.99 24.68 -8.09
N ASP A 37 -17.99 24.45 -8.93
CA ASP A 37 -16.86 23.59 -8.55
C ASP A 37 -16.07 24.20 -7.38
N ALA A 38 -15.88 25.54 -7.38
CA ALA A 38 -15.32 26.26 -6.24
C ALA A 38 -15.82 27.70 -6.16
N MET A 39 -15.74 28.26 -4.96
CA MET A 39 -15.91 29.68 -4.69
C MET A 39 -14.79 30.19 -3.78
N ALA A 40 -14.21 31.34 -4.11
CA ALA A 40 -13.22 32.00 -3.28
C ALA A 40 -13.82 33.27 -2.65
N PHE A 41 -13.85 33.31 -1.33
CA PHE A 41 -14.37 34.41 -0.53
C PHE A 41 -13.22 35.27 -0.03
N GLY A 42 -13.16 36.56 -0.42
CA GLY A 42 -12.21 37.49 0.11
C GLY A 42 -12.47 37.76 1.59
N LEU A 43 -11.44 37.52 2.44
CA LEU A 43 -11.58 37.58 3.89
C LEU A 43 -11.26 38.98 4.45
N TRP A 44 -10.66 39.86 3.64
CA TRP A 44 -10.13 41.11 4.11
C TRP A 44 -10.62 42.29 3.22
N PRO A 45 -10.85 43.49 3.80
CA PRO A 45 -11.19 44.68 3.02
C PRO A 45 -10.20 45.00 1.91
N SER A 46 -8.91 44.71 2.13
CA SER A 46 -7.85 44.85 1.13
C SER A 46 -8.02 43.91 -0.10
N ARG A 47 -8.87 42.89 0.02
CA ARG A 47 -9.25 41.97 -1.07
C ARG A 47 -10.66 42.32 -1.60
N GLY A 48 -11.19 43.48 -1.25
CA GLY A 48 -12.50 43.95 -1.68
C GLY A 48 -13.69 43.17 -1.09
N LEU A 49 -13.46 42.17 -0.22
CA LEU A 49 -14.47 41.21 0.27
C LEU A 49 -15.23 40.54 -0.90
N GLU A 50 -14.58 40.47 -2.07
CA GLU A 50 -15.18 39.94 -3.30
C GLU A 50 -15.43 38.43 -3.20
N ILE A 51 -16.47 37.99 -3.85
CA ILE A 51 -16.82 36.56 -4.03
C ILE A 51 -16.50 36.18 -5.47
N HIS A 52 -15.56 35.27 -5.65
CA HIS A 52 -15.22 34.74 -6.96
C HIS A 52 -15.84 33.35 -7.16
N GLY A 53 -16.66 33.18 -8.20
CA GLY A 53 -17.17 31.90 -8.67
C GLY A 53 -16.18 31.27 -9.63
N ILE A 54 -15.96 29.96 -9.50
CA ILE A 54 -14.97 29.23 -10.32
C ILE A 54 -15.58 27.94 -10.81
N GLU A 55 -15.54 27.77 -12.12
CA GLU A 55 -15.93 26.53 -12.81
C GLU A 55 -14.68 25.87 -13.39
N VAL A 56 -14.48 24.59 -13.11
CA VAL A 56 -13.28 23.84 -13.52
C VAL A 56 -13.57 23.04 -14.78
N LYS A 57 -12.71 23.17 -15.79
CA LYS A 57 -12.81 22.44 -17.05
C LYS A 57 -11.53 21.68 -17.32
N VAL A 58 -11.61 20.36 -17.39
CA VAL A 58 -10.45 19.49 -17.56
C VAL A 58 -10.18 19.08 -19.01
N SER A 59 -11.13 19.33 -19.92
CA SER A 59 -10.99 19.00 -21.33
C SER A 59 -11.56 20.09 -22.25
N ARG A 60 -11.09 20.11 -23.52
CA ARG A 60 -11.63 21.01 -24.54
C ARG A 60 -13.12 20.80 -24.81
N ALA A 61 -13.55 19.54 -24.80
CA ALA A 61 -14.94 19.20 -25.03
C ALA A 61 -15.85 19.71 -23.90
N ASP A 62 -15.36 19.67 -22.67
CA ASP A 62 -16.06 20.16 -21.48
C ASP A 62 -16.14 21.71 -21.49
N PHE A 63 -15.04 22.36 -21.86
CA PHE A 63 -15.00 23.80 -22.03
C PHE A 63 -15.97 24.29 -23.14
N ARG A 64 -15.99 23.64 -24.30
CA ARG A 64 -16.91 23.99 -25.39
C ARG A 64 -18.38 23.92 -24.97
N ARG A 65 -18.78 22.88 -24.27
CA ARG A 65 -20.13 22.73 -23.74
C ARG A 65 -20.56 23.87 -22.83
N GLU A 66 -19.61 24.43 -22.08
CA GLU A 66 -19.88 25.57 -21.20
C GLU A 66 -20.12 26.87 -22.00
N ILE A 67 -19.29 27.11 -23.04
CA ILE A 67 -19.45 28.30 -23.91
C ILE A 67 -20.73 28.24 -24.69
N GLU A 68 -21.14 27.06 -25.14
CA GLU A 68 -22.37 26.87 -25.92
C GLU A 68 -23.65 27.13 -25.08
N ASN A 69 -23.58 27.06 -23.78
CA ASN A 69 -24.72 27.23 -22.90
C ASN A 69 -24.46 28.16 -21.69
N PRO A 70 -24.06 29.43 -21.91
CA PRO A 70 -23.66 30.36 -20.85
C PRO A 70 -24.80 30.64 -19.85
N LYS A 71 -26.04 30.58 -20.27
CA LYS A 71 -27.20 30.73 -19.38
C LYS A 71 -27.24 29.77 -18.22
N LYS A 72 -26.56 28.65 -18.37
CA LYS A 72 -26.45 27.64 -17.32
C LYS A 72 -25.65 28.16 -16.13
N ALA A 73 -24.62 28.93 -16.37
CA ALA A 73 -23.74 29.49 -15.33
C ALA A 73 -24.26 30.82 -14.77
N ASP A 74 -25.15 31.54 -15.51
CA ASP A 74 -25.64 32.87 -15.12
C ASP A 74 -26.30 32.90 -13.73
N ALA A 75 -27.02 31.84 -13.37
CA ALA A 75 -27.71 31.77 -12.08
C ALA A 75 -26.76 31.70 -10.89
N THR A 76 -25.60 31.03 -11.05
CA THR A 76 -24.54 30.92 -10.03
C THR A 76 -23.57 32.09 -10.11
N ALA A 77 -23.23 32.53 -11.32
CA ALA A 77 -22.39 33.72 -11.53
C ALA A 77 -23.02 34.98 -10.92
N ALA A 78 -24.38 35.12 -10.96
CA ALA A 78 -25.07 36.24 -10.34
C ALA A 78 -24.88 36.38 -8.82
N ARG A 79 -24.35 35.37 -8.14
CA ARG A 79 -23.98 35.41 -6.69
C ARG A 79 -22.53 35.77 -6.42
N CYS A 80 -21.79 36.03 -7.51
CA CYS A 80 -20.35 36.31 -7.44
C CYS A 80 -20.06 37.73 -7.90
N ASP A 81 -19.01 38.33 -7.39
CA ASP A 81 -18.46 39.59 -7.92
C ASP A 81 -17.70 39.34 -9.21
N ARG A 82 -17.06 38.17 -9.34
CA ARG A 82 -16.31 37.75 -10.52
C ARG A 82 -16.56 36.30 -10.80
N PHE A 83 -16.58 35.93 -12.08
CA PHE A 83 -16.74 34.56 -12.49
C PHE A 83 -15.55 34.10 -13.35
N TRP A 84 -15.02 32.93 -13.04
CA TRP A 84 -13.81 32.39 -13.64
C TRP A 84 -14.03 30.99 -14.19
N ILE A 85 -13.44 30.73 -15.34
CA ILE A 85 -13.17 29.37 -15.78
C ILE A 85 -11.74 29.03 -15.36
N ALA A 86 -11.51 27.88 -14.75
CA ALA A 86 -10.19 27.35 -14.43
C ALA A 86 -9.92 26.10 -15.26
N ALA A 87 -8.82 26.09 -16.01
CA ALA A 87 -8.50 25.00 -16.91
C ALA A 87 -6.98 24.77 -16.99
N PRO A 88 -6.51 23.55 -17.36
CA PRO A 88 -5.13 23.36 -17.72
C PRO A 88 -4.73 24.23 -18.90
N ALA A 89 -3.49 24.69 -18.93
CA ALA A 89 -2.96 25.47 -20.04
C ALA A 89 -3.10 24.70 -21.39
N GLY A 90 -3.46 25.44 -22.43
CA GLY A 90 -3.61 24.90 -23.77
C GLY A 90 -4.92 24.15 -24.07
N ILE A 91 -5.83 24.08 -23.08
CA ILE A 91 -7.19 23.57 -23.32
C ILE A 91 -8.04 24.62 -24.03
N VAL A 92 -7.88 25.88 -23.62
CA VAL A 92 -8.62 27.00 -24.22
C VAL A 92 -7.85 27.56 -25.40
N ASP A 93 -8.43 27.39 -26.57
CA ASP A 93 -7.92 27.93 -27.82
C ASP A 93 -8.18 29.45 -27.88
N PRO A 94 -7.30 30.27 -28.46
CA PRO A 94 -7.53 31.72 -28.64
C PRO A 94 -8.89 32.08 -29.27
N LEU A 95 -9.34 31.28 -30.26
CA LEU A 95 -10.67 31.48 -30.89
C LEU A 95 -11.83 31.25 -29.92
N HIS A 96 -11.69 30.34 -28.98
CA HIS A 96 -12.68 30.08 -27.95
C HIS A 96 -12.61 31.09 -26.80
N LEU A 97 -11.48 31.76 -26.64
CA LEU A 97 -11.36 32.85 -25.66
C LEU A 97 -12.23 34.06 -26.01
N GLU A 98 -12.38 34.35 -27.30
CA GLU A 98 -13.29 35.39 -27.80
C GLU A 98 -14.77 35.04 -27.61
N SER A 99 -15.09 33.73 -27.62
CA SER A 99 -16.43 33.21 -27.39
C SER A 99 -16.81 33.15 -25.90
N LEU A 100 -15.86 33.34 -25.01
CA LEU A 100 -16.12 33.38 -23.57
C LEU A 100 -16.91 34.66 -23.24
N ALA A 101 -17.94 34.53 -22.41
CA ALA A 101 -18.74 35.70 -22.00
C ALA A 101 -17.81 36.86 -21.57
N PRO A 102 -18.13 38.13 -21.97
CA PRO A 102 -17.21 39.26 -21.76
C PRO A 102 -16.78 39.44 -20.32
N SER A 103 -17.65 39.23 -19.34
CA SER A 103 -17.39 39.36 -17.91
C SER A 103 -16.64 38.17 -17.32
N TRP A 104 -16.55 37.03 -18.01
CA TRP A 104 -15.88 35.86 -17.48
C TRP A 104 -14.39 35.91 -17.68
N GLY A 105 -13.64 35.51 -16.66
CA GLY A 105 -12.18 35.36 -16.70
C GLY A 105 -11.73 33.95 -16.99
N LEU A 106 -10.44 33.82 -17.33
CA LEU A 106 -9.77 32.54 -17.52
C LEU A 106 -8.53 32.46 -16.63
N LEU A 107 -8.50 31.43 -15.80
CA LEU A 107 -7.34 31.00 -15.00
C LEU A 107 -6.77 29.74 -15.63
N GLU A 108 -5.55 29.81 -16.11
CA GLU A 108 -4.83 28.63 -16.62
C GLU A 108 -3.89 28.07 -15.58
N VAL A 109 -3.97 26.77 -15.36
CA VAL A 109 -3.05 26.02 -14.51
C VAL A 109 -1.94 25.45 -15.37
N VAL A 110 -0.71 25.84 -15.05
CA VAL A 110 0.52 25.42 -15.75
C VAL A 110 1.39 24.59 -14.83
N ASP A 111 2.00 23.54 -15.36
CA ASP A 111 3.03 22.80 -14.65
C ASP A 111 4.34 23.62 -14.67
N ASP A 112 4.96 23.82 -13.52
CA ASP A 112 6.23 24.52 -13.33
C ASP A 112 7.18 23.65 -12.52
N ARG A 113 8.49 23.93 -12.60
CA ARG A 113 9.57 23.15 -11.93
C ARG A 113 9.39 22.99 -10.43
N GLY A 114 8.62 23.88 -9.79
CA GLY A 114 8.33 23.85 -8.36
C GLY A 114 6.90 23.42 -8.01
N GLY A 115 6.12 22.90 -8.97
CA GLY A 115 4.72 22.51 -8.78
C GLY A 115 3.80 23.17 -9.81
N ARG A 116 2.54 23.39 -9.44
CA ARG A 116 1.54 23.99 -10.33
C ARG A 116 1.32 25.45 -10.00
N LYS A 117 1.31 26.29 -11.04
CA LYS A 117 1.01 27.73 -10.93
C LYS A 117 -0.26 28.07 -11.68
N VAL A 118 -0.98 29.05 -11.17
CA VAL A 118 -2.17 29.63 -11.83
C VAL A 118 -1.78 30.94 -12.50
N ARG A 119 -2.09 31.05 -13.78
CA ARG A 119 -1.90 32.25 -14.60
C ARG A 119 -3.23 32.83 -15.01
N THR A 120 -3.43 34.12 -14.84
CA THR A 120 -4.59 34.83 -15.35
C THR A 120 -4.39 35.12 -16.83
N THR A 121 -5.11 34.43 -17.72
CA THR A 121 -5.03 34.62 -19.17
C THR A 121 -6.03 35.66 -19.64
N LYS A 122 -7.25 35.64 -19.08
CA LYS A 122 -8.25 36.68 -19.27
C LYS A 122 -8.73 37.15 -17.90
N LYS A 123 -8.73 38.46 -17.65
CA LYS A 123 -9.24 39.01 -16.38
C LYS A 123 -10.78 38.96 -16.38
N ALA A 124 -11.36 38.52 -15.24
CA ALA A 124 -12.79 38.59 -15.05
C ALA A 124 -13.19 40.05 -14.77
N GLU A 125 -14.26 40.50 -15.41
CA GLU A 125 -14.91 41.78 -15.09
C GLU A 125 -15.81 41.63 -13.87
N ARG A 126 -16.10 42.74 -13.21
CA ARG A 126 -17.06 42.72 -12.11
C ARG A 126 -18.47 42.57 -12.66
N ILE A 127 -19.27 41.75 -12.00
CA ILE A 127 -20.67 41.53 -12.37
C ILE A 127 -21.52 42.60 -11.71
N ASP A 128 -22.19 43.43 -12.51
CA ASP A 128 -22.94 44.61 -12.01
C ASP A 128 -24.27 44.24 -11.34
N GLN A 129 -24.92 43.15 -11.76
CA GLN A 129 -26.20 42.71 -11.21
C GLN A 129 -26.01 41.47 -10.31
N GLN A 130 -25.55 41.70 -9.10
CA GLN A 130 -25.34 40.65 -8.11
C GLN A 130 -26.63 40.34 -7.35
N LYS A 131 -26.88 39.07 -7.12
CA LYS A 131 -27.85 38.66 -6.12
C LYS A 131 -27.26 38.84 -4.72
N PRO A 132 -28.00 39.41 -3.77
CA PRO A 132 -27.51 39.52 -2.40
C PRO A 132 -27.25 38.13 -1.81
N VAL A 133 -26.29 38.05 -0.92
CA VAL A 133 -26.03 36.86 -0.10
C VAL A 133 -27.20 36.68 0.87
N ASP A 134 -28.12 35.78 0.54
CA ASP A 134 -29.22 35.43 1.41
C ASP A 134 -28.83 34.33 2.43
N ARG A 135 -29.73 34.07 3.40
CA ARG A 135 -29.47 33.07 4.46
C ARG A 135 -29.37 31.66 3.91
N ASP A 136 -30.07 31.36 2.84
CA ASP A 136 -30.10 30.05 2.20
C ASP A 136 -28.75 29.73 1.53
N PHE A 137 -28.21 30.71 0.80
CA PHE A 137 -26.89 30.61 0.22
C PHE A 137 -25.79 30.59 1.27
N LEU A 138 -25.88 31.44 2.31
CA LEU A 138 -24.93 31.42 3.42
C LEU A 138 -24.90 30.03 4.09
N ALA A 139 -26.04 29.43 4.34
CA ALA A 139 -26.12 28.08 4.90
C ALA A 139 -25.51 27.02 3.97
N ALA A 140 -25.70 27.16 2.64
CA ALA A 140 -25.08 26.27 1.66
C ALA A 140 -23.53 26.33 1.70
N VAL A 141 -22.97 27.55 1.81
CA VAL A 141 -21.53 27.79 1.95
C VAL A 141 -21.00 27.20 3.25
N LEU A 142 -21.64 27.54 4.39
CA LEU A 142 -21.17 27.09 5.71
C LEU A 142 -21.15 25.57 5.86
N ARG A 143 -22.07 24.86 5.20
CA ARG A 143 -22.09 23.40 5.16
C ARG A 143 -20.89 22.77 4.43
N ARG A 144 -20.20 23.53 3.57
CA ARG A 144 -19.03 23.09 2.81
C ARG A 144 -17.71 23.49 3.46
N ILE A 145 -17.73 24.41 4.40
CA ILE A 145 -16.55 24.77 5.17
C ILE A 145 -16.33 23.68 6.22
N PRO A 146 -15.20 22.93 6.18
CA PRO A 146 -14.88 21.95 7.21
C PRO A 146 -14.87 22.60 8.58
N SER A 147 -15.47 21.96 9.58
CA SER A 147 -15.33 22.41 10.95
C SER A 147 -13.87 22.21 11.41
N VAL A 148 -13.42 23.02 12.35
CA VAL A 148 -12.07 22.85 12.94
C VAL A 148 -11.89 21.45 13.50
N THR A 149 -12.95 20.85 14.04
CA THR A 149 -12.98 19.46 14.51
C THR A 149 -12.81 18.44 13.39
N ASP A 150 -13.37 18.69 12.21
CA ASP A 150 -13.23 17.78 11.07
C ASP A 150 -11.82 17.83 10.47
N ALA A 151 -11.23 19.03 10.38
CA ALA A 151 -9.85 19.20 9.95
C ALA A 151 -8.86 18.52 10.92
N ALA A 152 -9.05 18.70 12.22
CA ALA A 152 -8.22 18.04 13.24
C ALA A 152 -8.39 16.51 13.22
N ARG A 153 -9.60 16.01 13.00
CA ARG A 153 -9.84 14.56 12.85
C ARG A 153 -9.16 13.97 11.63
N GLU A 154 -9.17 14.68 10.51
CA GLU A 154 -8.52 14.21 9.29
C GLU A 154 -6.99 14.19 9.44
N GLU A 155 -6.42 15.19 10.10
CA GLU A 155 -4.99 15.24 10.42
C GLU A 155 -4.60 14.06 11.34
N ILE A 156 -5.35 13.84 12.43
CA ILE A 156 -5.14 12.70 13.32
C ILE A 156 -5.31 11.37 12.58
N ARG A 157 -6.31 11.25 11.68
CA ARG A 157 -6.50 10.03 10.89
C ARG A 157 -5.30 9.75 9.99
N ALA A 158 -4.81 10.75 9.26
CA ALA A 158 -3.63 10.61 8.41
C ALA A 158 -2.39 10.21 9.21
N GLU A 159 -2.19 10.79 10.40
CA GLU A 159 -1.08 10.44 11.28
C GLU A 159 -1.19 9.00 11.81
N VAL A 160 -2.39 8.56 12.20
CA VAL A 160 -2.66 7.19 12.65
C VAL A 160 -2.47 6.18 11.51
N GLU A 161 -2.93 6.49 10.31
CA GLU A 161 -2.75 5.63 9.13
C GLU A 161 -1.26 5.45 8.79
N ALA A 162 -0.48 6.54 8.76
CA ALA A 162 0.96 6.49 8.52
C ALA A 162 1.71 5.69 9.61
N ALA A 163 1.34 5.87 10.87
CA ALA A 163 1.92 5.12 11.99
C ALA A 163 1.58 3.61 11.92
N ASN A 164 0.36 3.28 11.51
CA ASN A 164 -0.06 1.88 11.33
C ASN A 164 0.66 1.21 10.14
N GLU A 165 0.81 1.89 9.02
CA GLU A 165 1.56 1.37 7.87
C GLU A 165 3.00 1.04 8.24
N HIS A 166 3.67 1.94 8.96
CA HIS A 166 5.03 1.70 9.44
C HIS A 166 5.10 0.50 10.39
N ARG A 167 4.16 0.39 11.33
CA ARG A 167 4.10 -0.73 12.28
C ARG A 167 3.83 -2.06 11.60
N VAL A 168 2.96 -2.09 10.60
CA VAL A 168 2.68 -3.30 9.80
C VAL A 168 3.92 -3.72 9.02
N ALA A 169 4.62 -2.77 8.39
CA ALA A 169 5.85 -3.04 7.66
C ALA A 169 6.93 -3.65 8.56
N GLU A 170 7.15 -3.11 9.77
CA GLU A 170 8.08 -3.65 10.75
C GLU A 170 7.72 -5.08 11.21
N LEU A 171 6.42 -5.35 11.42
CA LEU A 171 5.96 -6.69 11.82
C LEU A 171 6.20 -7.70 10.71
N VAL A 172 5.85 -7.36 9.46
CA VAL A 172 6.06 -8.23 8.29
C VAL A 172 7.55 -8.53 8.10
N GLU A 173 8.41 -7.52 8.19
CA GLU A 173 9.87 -7.70 8.06
C GLU A 173 10.44 -8.62 9.16
N ARG A 174 9.97 -8.45 10.40
CA ARG A 174 10.37 -9.29 11.51
C ARG A 174 9.95 -10.75 11.34
N ASP A 175 8.70 -10.97 10.94
CA ASP A 175 8.17 -12.32 10.73
C ASP A 175 8.87 -13.01 9.55
N LEU A 176 9.07 -12.30 8.44
CA LEU A 176 9.82 -12.79 7.29
C LEU A 176 11.26 -13.16 7.65
N SER A 177 11.93 -12.33 8.46
CA SER A 177 13.29 -12.59 8.94
C SER A 177 13.35 -13.85 9.81
N ARG A 178 12.34 -14.05 10.68
CA ARG A 178 12.25 -15.26 11.52
C ARG A 178 12.03 -16.52 10.69
N GLU A 179 11.11 -16.48 9.73
CA GLU A 179 10.83 -17.61 8.85
C GLU A 179 12.05 -17.96 7.99
N THR A 180 12.71 -16.94 7.44
CA THR A 180 13.92 -17.12 6.62
C THR A 180 15.06 -17.73 7.43
N ALA A 181 15.27 -17.26 8.67
CA ALA A 181 16.29 -17.83 9.57
C ALA A 181 15.93 -19.28 9.97
N GLY A 182 14.65 -19.56 10.23
CA GLY A 182 14.15 -20.92 10.50
C GLY A 182 14.38 -21.86 9.33
N TYR A 183 14.07 -21.41 8.13
CA TYR A 183 14.29 -22.17 6.90
C TYR A 183 15.79 -22.42 6.62
N ALA A 184 16.65 -21.44 6.86
CA ALA A 184 18.09 -21.59 6.71
C ALA A 184 18.67 -22.67 7.64
N ARG A 185 18.26 -22.66 8.92
CA ARG A 185 18.65 -23.69 9.90
C ARG A 185 18.14 -25.07 9.49
N LEU A 186 16.87 -25.20 9.11
CA LEU A 186 16.31 -26.46 8.66
C LEU A 186 17.08 -27.00 7.45
N LYS A 187 17.44 -26.14 6.50
CA LYS A 187 18.24 -26.52 5.32
C LYS A 187 19.63 -27.02 5.71
N GLU A 188 20.26 -26.38 6.68
CA GLU A 188 21.57 -26.80 7.21
C GLU A 188 21.47 -28.16 7.90
N ASP A 189 20.47 -28.37 8.79
CA ASP A 189 20.25 -29.64 9.50
C ASP A 189 19.93 -30.77 8.52
N VAL A 190 19.12 -30.53 7.50
CA VAL A 190 18.82 -31.50 6.43
C VAL A 190 20.09 -31.82 5.65
N GLY A 191 20.89 -30.83 5.29
CA GLY A 191 22.17 -31.04 4.59
C GLY A 191 23.15 -31.85 5.40
N ALA A 192 23.27 -31.58 6.70
CA ALA A 192 24.09 -32.35 7.60
C ALA A 192 23.64 -33.82 7.74
N PHE A 193 22.32 -34.02 7.84
CA PHE A 193 21.73 -35.36 7.84
C PHE A 193 22.01 -36.12 6.52
N GLU A 194 21.79 -35.48 5.37
CA GLU A 194 22.03 -36.05 4.05
C GLU A 194 23.51 -36.46 3.88
N ALA A 195 24.43 -35.60 4.32
CA ALA A 195 25.85 -35.88 4.25
C ALA A 195 26.28 -37.06 5.14
N ALA A 196 25.73 -37.12 6.36
CA ALA A 196 26.03 -38.20 7.31
C ALA A 196 25.36 -39.54 6.86
N ALA A 197 24.17 -39.48 6.29
CA ALA A 197 23.45 -40.67 5.86
C ALA A 197 23.88 -41.17 4.49
N GLY A 198 24.63 -40.37 3.71
CA GLY A 198 25.00 -40.72 2.32
C GLY A 198 23.86 -40.76 1.35
N ILE A 199 22.74 -40.13 1.66
CA ILE A 199 21.50 -40.10 0.89
C ILE A 199 20.96 -38.70 0.80
N ARG A 200 20.28 -38.34 -0.32
CA ARG A 200 19.61 -37.06 -0.50
C ARG A 200 18.11 -37.22 -0.34
N ILE A 201 17.51 -36.47 0.55
CA ILE A 201 16.05 -36.52 0.79
C ILE A 201 15.28 -36.16 -0.48
N ALA A 202 15.82 -35.27 -1.32
CA ALA A 202 15.22 -34.89 -2.60
C ALA A 202 15.19 -36.04 -3.62
N ASP A 203 16.15 -36.99 -3.56
CA ASP A 203 16.29 -38.07 -4.51
C ASP A 203 15.37 -39.29 -4.20
N PHE A 204 14.76 -39.30 -3.01
CA PHE A 204 13.81 -40.34 -2.61
C PHE A 204 12.57 -40.44 -3.47
N ARG A 205 12.26 -39.42 -4.26
CA ARG A 205 11.09 -39.42 -5.15
C ARG A 205 11.24 -40.25 -6.43
N GLY A 206 12.42 -40.77 -6.72
CA GLY A 206 12.70 -41.38 -8.01
C GLY A 206 13.37 -42.75 -8.03
N VAL A 207 14.09 -43.15 -6.98
CA VAL A 207 14.96 -44.35 -7.03
C VAL A 207 14.57 -45.46 -6.03
N TYR A 208 13.95 -45.09 -4.91
CA TYR A 208 13.47 -46.03 -3.91
C TYR A 208 12.01 -45.75 -3.60
N SER A 209 11.16 -46.79 -3.59
CA SER A 209 9.73 -46.71 -3.33
C SER A 209 9.33 -46.29 -1.89
N ALA A 210 10.25 -45.82 -1.10
CA ALA A 210 10.02 -45.41 0.26
C ALA A 210 9.92 -43.85 0.36
N SER A 211 8.78 -43.34 0.82
CA SER A 211 8.62 -41.94 1.09
C SER A 211 9.46 -41.47 2.32
N PRO A 212 9.76 -40.16 2.48
CA PRO A 212 10.41 -39.63 3.69
C PRO A 212 9.71 -40.07 4.98
N GLU A 213 8.38 -40.19 4.96
CA GLU A 213 7.58 -40.69 6.10
C GLU A 213 7.82 -42.17 6.38
N ALA A 214 8.00 -42.98 5.32
CA ALA A 214 8.31 -44.40 5.48
C ALA A 214 9.71 -44.60 6.07
N LEU A 215 10.69 -43.79 5.65
CA LEU A 215 12.03 -43.77 6.23
C LEU A 215 12.00 -43.34 7.70
N GLY A 216 11.28 -42.27 8.03
CA GLY A 216 11.09 -41.79 9.39
C GLY A 216 10.45 -42.83 10.30
N ARG A 217 9.45 -43.57 9.80
CA ARG A 217 8.85 -44.73 10.53
C ARG A 217 9.82 -45.85 10.73
N ALA A 218 10.61 -46.18 9.73
CA ALA A 218 11.62 -47.25 9.82
C ALA A 218 12.71 -46.89 10.86
N LEU A 219 13.20 -45.65 10.86
CA LEU A 219 14.14 -45.16 11.86
C LEU A 219 13.55 -45.18 13.27
N ARG A 220 12.29 -44.77 13.42
CA ARG A 220 11.58 -44.80 14.70
C ARG A 220 11.41 -46.24 15.22
N LEU A 221 10.99 -47.17 14.36
CA LEU A 221 10.88 -48.58 14.70
C LEU A 221 12.22 -49.16 15.15
N LEU A 222 13.32 -48.84 14.45
CA LEU A 222 14.65 -49.22 14.85
C LEU A 222 15.06 -48.69 16.25
N VAL A 223 14.76 -47.44 16.55
CA VAL A 223 15.04 -46.82 17.85
C VAL A 223 14.16 -47.42 18.94
N ASP A 224 12.86 -47.55 18.72
CA ASP A 224 11.87 -48.02 19.69
C ASP A 224 12.01 -49.52 19.98
N GLU A 225 12.14 -50.34 18.96
CA GLU A 225 12.28 -51.81 19.11
C GLU A 225 13.67 -52.27 19.61
N MET A 226 14.72 -51.52 19.31
CA MET A 226 16.03 -51.81 19.77
C MET A 226 16.34 -51.24 21.18
N GLY A 227 15.38 -50.51 21.79
CA GLY A 227 15.50 -49.95 23.16
C GLY A 227 16.57 -48.88 23.29
N GLY A 228 16.75 -48.09 22.22
CA GLY A 228 17.80 -47.10 22.10
C GLY A 228 19.14 -47.67 21.62
N TRP A 229 20.05 -46.76 21.26
CA TRP A 229 21.34 -47.13 20.68
C TRP A 229 22.15 -48.10 21.53
N GLN A 230 22.16 -47.94 22.84
CA GLN A 230 22.92 -48.81 23.76
C GLN A 230 22.44 -50.27 23.73
N SER A 231 21.12 -50.51 23.69
CA SER A 231 20.56 -51.84 23.60
C SER A 231 20.77 -52.48 22.21
N ALA A 232 20.71 -51.67 21.16
CA ALA A 232 21.03 -52.11 19.80
C ALA A 232 22.49 -52.56 19.69
N ARG A 233 23.39 -51.77 20.18
CA ARG A 233 24.82 -52.09 20.25
C ARG A 233 25.09 -53.41 20.98
N GLN A 234 24.50 -53.57 22.15
CA GLN A 234 24.67 -54.80 22.97
C GLN A 234 24.14 -56.04 22.24
N ARG A 235 22.98 -55.95 21.59
CA ARG A 235 22.41 -57.06 20.79
C ARG A 235 23.28 -57.38 19.58
N LEU A 236 23.78 -56.38 18.85
CA LEU A 236 24.67 -56.57 17.70
C LEU A 236 26.00 -57.18 18.14
N SER A 237 26.61 -56.74 19.26
CA SER A 237 27.80 -57.34 19.85
C SER A 237 27.56 -58.78 20.21
N THR A 238 26.44 -59.09 20.89
CA THR A 238 26.10 -60.49 21.25
C THR A 238 25.94 -61.39 20.02
N VAL A 239 25.34 -60.91 18.97
CA VAL A 239 25.20 -61.63 17.71
C VAL A 239 26.57 -61.88 17.03
N ALA A 240 27.44 -60.85 17.02
CA ALA A 240 28.77 -60.97 16.46
C ALA A 240 29.63 -61.99 17.24
N ASP A 241 29.56 -61.96 18.57
CA ASP A 241 30.29 -62.90 19.45
C ASP A 241 29.77 -64.34 19.29
N GLN A 242 28.45 -64.55 19.11
CA GLN A 242 27.85 -65.84 18.86
C GLN A 242 28.25 -66.41 17.49
N ALA A 243 28.31 -65.54 16.47
CA ALA A 243 28.73 -65.91 15.12
C ALA A 243 30.20 -66.34 15.11
N GLN A 244 31.05 -65.59 15.83
CA GLN A 244 32.48 -65.89 15.97
C GLN A 244 32.72 -67.23 16.67
N ARG A 245 31.92 -67.59 17.68
CA ARG A 245 32.01 -68.87 18.42
C ARG A 245 31.55 -70.09 17.61
N ARG A 246 30.72 -69.92 16.58
CA ARG A 246 30.20 -71.02 15.77
C ARG A 246 31.10 -71.45 14.62
N GLY A 247 32.18 -70.74 14.34
CA GLY A 247 33.23 -71.20 13.43
C GLY A 247 32.82 -71.37 11.95
N GLU A 248 31.70 -70.75 11.56
CA GLU A 248 31.22 -70.78 10.20
C GLU A 248 31.71 -69.56 9.40
N ASP A 249 31.52 -69.52 8.10
CA ASP A 249 31.80 -68.39 7.19
C ASP A 249 31.11 -67.05 7.58
N VAL A 250 30.62 -67.01 8.78
CA VAL A 250 30.03 -65.86 9.46
C VAL A 250 31.07 -64.87 9.91
N THR A 251 32.38 -65.20 9.81
CA THR A 251 33.48 -64.37 10.27
C THR A 251 33.53 -63.03 9.54
N ALA A 252 33.22 -63.02 8.26
CA ALA A 252 33.18 -61.81 7.47
C ALA A 252 31.96 -60.89 7.86
N ALA A 253 30.84 -61.52 8.20
CA ALA A 253 29.65 -60.79 8.65
C ALA A 253 29.85 -60.26 10.07
N ALA A 254 30.48 -61.02 10.96
CA ALA A 254 30.84 -60.61 12.32
C ALA A 254 31.84 -59.45 12.31
N ALA A 255 32.85 -59.49 11.45
CA ALA A 255 33.82 -58.40 11.28
C ALA A 255 33.15 -57.11 10.82
N ARG A 256 32.22 -57.23 9.88
CA ARG A 256 31.48 -56.09 9.36
C ARG A 256 30.51 -55.50 10.37
N ILE A 257 29.93 -56.33 11.23
CA ILE A 257 29.13 -55.85 12.38
C ILE A 257 29.99 -55.12 13.42
N HIS A 258 31.19 -55.62 13.71
CA HIS A 258 32.13 -54.92 14.61
C HIS A 258 32.59 -53.57 14.06
N GLU A 259 32.91 -53.49 12.78
CA GLU A 259 33.29 -52.26 12.09
C GLU A 259 32.16 -51.22 12.13
N LEU A 260 30.91 -51.69 11.93
CA LEU A 260 29.72 -50.82 12.07
C LEU A 260 29.51 -50.35 13.52
N ILE A 261 29.75 -51.22 14.52
CA ILE A 261 29.67 -50.85 15.94
C ILE A 261 30.71 -49.79 16.28
N GLU A 262 31.97 -50.00 15.85
CA GLU A 262 33.06 -49.04 16.08
C GLU A 262 32.79 -47.71 15.39
N GLY A 263 32.33 -47.68 14.16
CA GLY A 263 31.96 -46.48 13.42
C GLY A 263 30.81 -45.71 14.09
N LEU A 264 29.84 -46.44 14.65
CA LEU A 264 28.72 -45.82 15.37
C LEU A 264 29.14 -45.33 16.79
N ASP A 265 30.08 -46.00 17.48
CA ASP A 265 30.65 -45.53 18.74
C ASP A 265 31.45 -44.22 18.56
N ASP A 266 32.15 -44.06 17.44
CA ASP A 266 32.88 -42.83 17.11
C ASP A 266 31.93 -41.63 16.85
N VAL A 267 30.76 -41.89 16.26
CA VAL A 267 29.79 -40.85 15.96
C VAL A 267 28.90 -40.50 17.15
N LEU A 268 28.48 -41.49 17.94
CA LEU A 268 27.51 -41.32 19.03
C LEU A 268 28.18 -41.20 20.44
N GLY A 269 29.47 -41.36 20.51
CA GLY A 269 30.23 -41.33 21.74
C GLY A 269 30.15 -42.66 22.51
N LYS A 270 31.30 -43.17 23.00
CA LYS A 270 31.34 -44.36 23.85
C LYS A 270 30.55 -44.15 25.12
N PRO A 271 29.64 -45.07 25.48
CA PRO A 271 28.92 -44.94 26.73
C PRO A 271 29.90 -44.93 27.91
N ALA A 272 29.82 -43.90 28.75
CA ALA A 272 30.61 -43.82 29.98
C ALA A 272 30.21 -45.00 30.90
N GLY A 273 31.07 -46.04 30.96
CA GLY A 273 31.01 -47.05 32.01
C GLY A 273 30.68 -48.48 31.58
N LEU A 274 31.47 -49.06 30.67
CA LEU A 274 31.62 -50.52 30.58
C LEU A 274 33.12 -50.82 30.49
N ARG A 275 33.70 -51.13 31.67
CA ARG A 275 34.98 -51.85 31.77
C ARG A 275 34.69 -53.35 31.82
#